data_d7bea89b848e78d98c0b166f5290ee1e
#
_entry.id   d7bea89b848e78d98c0b166f5290ee1e
#
_cell.length_a   1.000
_cell.length_b   1.000
_cell.length_c   1.000
_cell.angle_alpha   90.00
_cell.angle_beta   90.00
_cell.angle_gamma   90.00
#
_symmetry.space_group_name_H-M   'P 1'
#
loop_
_entity.id
_entity.type
_entity.pdbx_description
1 polymer ?
#
loop_
_entity_poly.entity_id
_entity_poly.type
_entity_poly.pdbx_seq_one_letter_code
_entity_poly.pdbx_strand_id
1 'polypeptide(L)'
;TGALTLEASVMFDYDQAELTDAGKQALEQILPIYCKVLLQDDYMKYLAEIIIDGYTDTDGDYSYNLQLSQQRSLAVAQYLLDIQGNFLDSTQSANLQNYLTVNGHSMANPVLDADGNVDKDASRRVEIKFRLKDEEMIDELNQILSSSDATTASDTASGN
;
A
#
# COMPACT_ATOMS: atom_id res chain seq x y z
N THR A 1 -12.17 5.25 2.33
CA THR A 1 -10.75 5.37 2.60
C THR A 1 -10.02 4.27 1.87
N GLY A 2 -9.45 4.61 0.71
CA GLY A 2 -8.86 3.63 -0.17
C GLY A 2 -7.56 3.05 0.37
N ALA A 3 -7.60 1.81 0.83
CA ALA A 3 -6.39 1.03 1.01
C ALA A 3 -5.98 0.41 -0.32
N LEU A 4 -4.69 0.45 -0.63
CA LEU A 4 -4.10 -0.38 -1.68
C LEU A 4 -3.88 -1.76 -1.10
N THR A 5 -4.50 -2.77 -1.68
CA THR A 5 -4.34 -4.15 -1.25
C THR A 5 -3.42 -4.90 -2.19
N LEU A 6 -2.37 -5.48 -1.63
CA LEU A 6 -1.38 -6.28 -2.34
C LEU A 6 -1.47 -7.73 -1.87
N GLU A 7 -1.85 -8.63 -2.77
CA GLU A 7 -1.96 -10.07 -2.44
C GLU A 7 -0.58 -10.69 -2.19
N ALA A 8 -0.44 -11.41 -1.09
CA ALA A 8 0.83 -12.04 -0.71
C ALA A 8 1.33 -13.05 -1.75
N SER A 9 0.43 -13.71 -2.48
CA SER A 9 0.79 -14.67 -3.55
C SER A 9 1.53 -14.02 -4.72
N VAL A 10 1.31 -12.74 -4.97
CA VAL A 10 2.04 -11.96 -5.98
C VAL A 10 3.34 -11.39 -5.40
N MET A 11 3.26 -10.90 -4.18
CA MET A 11 4.34 -10.14 -3.55
C MET A 11 5.46 -11.02 -3.01
N PHE A 12 5.15 -12.23 -2.55
CA PHE A 12 6.08 -13.13 -1.85
C PHE A 12 5.90 -14.57 -2.28
N ASP A 13 6.98 -15.34 -2.24
CA ASP A 13 6.88 -16.80 -2.30
C ASP A 13 6.28 -17.33 -0.99
N TYR A 14 5.81 -18.59 -1.03
CA TYR A 14 5.19 -19.24 0.14
C TYR A 14 6.13 -19.18 1.35
N ASP A 15 5.58 -18.74 2.47
CA ASP A 15 6.28 -18.62 3.76
C ASP A 15 7.55 -17.74 3.74
N GLN A 16 7.67 -16.86 2.74
CA GLN A 16 8.80 -15.95 2.60
C GLN A 16 8.37 -14.49 2.81
N ALA A 17 9.33 -13.65 3.18
CA ALA A 17 9.17 -12.21 3.32
C ALA A 17 10.10 -11.41 2.39
N GLU A 18 10.65 -12.04 1.38
CA GLU A 18 11.41 -11.39 0.32
C GLU A 18 10.50 -11.13 -0.88
N LEU A 19 10.50 -9.90 -1.37
CA LEU A 19 9.69 -9.50 -2.53
C LEU A 19 10.11 -10.26 -3.79
N THR A 20 9.12 -10.81 -4.49
CA THR A 20 9.31 -11.35 -5.84
C THR A 20 9.53 -10.24 -6.86
N ASP A 21 10.08 -10.57 -8.03
CA ASP A 21 10.19 -9.60 -9.14
C ASP A 21 8.82 -9.06 -9.57
N ALA A 22 7.80 -9.91 -9.60
CA ALA A 22 6.41 -9.50 -9.87
C ALA A 22 5.88 -8.53 -8.81
N GLY A 23 6.19 -8.76 -7.53
CA GLY A 23 5.85 -7.86 -6.43
C GLY A 23 6.52 -6.51 -6.56
N LYS A 24 7.81 -6.48 -6.88
CA LYS A 24 8.55 -5.25 -7.12
C LYS A 24 7.97 -4.45 -8.28
N GLN A 25 7.65 -5.09 -9.39
CA GLN A 25 7.02 -4.46 -10.54
C GLN A 25 5.65 -3.87 -10.20
N ALA A 26 4.84 -4.59 -9.43
CA ALA A 26 3.54 -4.09 -8.98
C ALA A 26 3.68 -2.81 -8.13
N LEU A 27 4.65 -2.78 -7.21
CA LEU A 27 4.94 -1.59 -6.40
C LEU A 27 5.44 -0.41 -7.24
N GLU A 28 6.32 -0.65 -8.20
CA GLU A 28 6.84 0.37 -9.12
C GLU A 28 5.75 1.01 -9.98
N GLN A 29 4.70 0.28 -10.31
CA GLN A 29 3.57 0.79 -11.08
C GLN A 29 2.58 1.59 -10.23
N ILE A 30 2.34 1.17 -9.00
CA ILE A 30 1.27 1.71 -8.15
C ILE A 30 1.77 2.87 -7.28
N LEU A 31 2.91 2.71 -6.62
CA LEU A 31 3.38 3.66 -5.61
C LEU A 31 3.66 5.08 -6.15
N PRO A 32 4.26 5.26 -7.34
CA PRO A 32 4.50 6.60 -7.85
C PRO A 32 3.23 7.43 -8.02
N ILE A 33 2.13 6.80 -8.43
CA ILE A 33 0.85 7.48 -8.66
C ILE A 33 0.33 8.10 -7.36
N TYR A 34 0.28 7.31 -6.28
CA TYR A 34 -0.24 7.74 -4.98
C TYR A 34 0.71 8.69 -4.26
N CYS A 35 1.99 8.34 -4.20
CA CYS A 35 2.98 9.13 -3.45
C CYS A 35 3.21 10.50 -4.08
N LYS A 36 3.23 10.62 -5.40
CA LYS A 36 3.38 11.92 -6.07
C LYS A 36 2.28 12.90 -5.71
N VAL A 37 1.04 12.43 -5.64
CA VAL A 37 -0.11 13.28 -5.33
C VAL A 37 -0.16 13.58 -3.84
N LEU A 38 -0.12 12.55 -3.00
CA LEU A 38 -0.40 12.65 -1.56
C LEU A 38 0.74 13.30 -0.76
N LEU A 39 1.97 13.28 -1.28
CA LEU A 39 3.12 13.91 -0.63
C LEU A 39 3.44 15.31 -1.16
N GLN A 40 2.58 15.90 -1.97
CA GLN A 40 2.70 17.32 -2.35
C GLN A 40 2.42 18.22 -1.14
N ASP A 41 3.12 19.33 -1.03
CA ASP A 41 2.99 20.27 0.09
C ASP A 41 1.54 20.72 0.32
N ASP A 42 0.77 20.92 -0.74
CA ASP A 42 -0.64 21.32 -0.65
C ASP A 42 -1.53 20.30 0.07
N TYR A 43 -1.15 19.01 0.06
CA TYR A 43 -1.92 17.92 0.66
C TYR A 43 -1.36 17.45 1.99
N MET A 44 -0.12 17.81 2.34
CA MET A 44 0.53 17.37 3.58
C MET A 44 -0.23 17.80 4.84
N LYS A 45 -0.90 18.95 4.81
CA LYS A 45 -1.74 19.43 5.92
C LYS A 45 -2.92 18.51 6.25
N TYR A 46 -3.32 17.64 5.31
CA TYR A 46 -4.42 16.70 5.47
C TYR A 46 -3.95 15.31 5.86
N LEU A 47 -2.69 14.98 5.64
CA LEU A 47 -2.14 13.67 5.90
C LEU A 47 -1.88 13.49 7.40
N ALA A 48 -2.42 12.42 7.98
CA ALA A 48 -2.15 12.04 9.36
C ALA A 48 -1.08 10.96 9.44
N GLU A 49 -1.11 9.96 8.54
CA GLU A 49 -0.22 8.79 8.61
C GLU A 49 -0.19 8.05 7.28
N ILE A 50 0.95 7.45 6.96
CA ILE A 50 1.10 6.47 5.87
C ILE A 50 1.35 5.13 6.53
N ILE A 51 0.46 4.18 6.33
CA ILE A 51 0.43 2.92 7.07
C ILE A 51 0.66 1.77 6.10
N ILE A 52 1.65 0.91 6.40
CA ILE A 52 1.83 -0.37 5.71
C ILE A 52 1.53 -1.47 6.71
N ASP A 53 0.44 -2.20 6.47
CA ASP A 53 -0.10 -3.24 7.34
C ASP A 53 -0.03 -4.61 6.68
N GLY A 54 0.59 -5.57 7.35
CA GLY A 54 0.65 -6.97 6.91
C GLY A 54 -0.32 -7.86 7.68
N TYR A 55 -0.95 -8.77 6.95
CA TYR A 55 -1.90 -9.75 7.49
C TYR A 55 -1.59 -11.14 6.95
N THR A 56 -1.89 -12.15 7.76
CA THR A 56 -1.85 -13.56 7.35
C THR A 56 -3.28 -14.11 7.25
N ASP A 57 -3.41 -15.36 6.82
CA ASP A 57 -4.65 -16.10 7.06
C ASP A 57 -4.74 -16.55 8.52
N THR A 58 -5.75 -17.35 8.83
CA THR A 58 -6.02 -17.83 10.20
C THR A 58 -5.37 -19.17 10.54
N ASP A 59 -4.51 -19.68 9.67
CA ASP A 59 -3.78 -20.93 9.90
C ASP A 59 -2.47 -20.68 10.63
N GLY A 60 -2.09 -21.64 11.49
CA GLY A 60 -0.80 -21.66 12.15
C GLY A 60 -0.76 -20.92 13.48
N ASP A 61 0.44 -20.64 13.94
CA ASP A 61 0.71 -19.99 15.22
C ASP A 61 0.63 -18.47 15.11
N TYR A 62 -0.05 -17.84 16.07
CA TYR A 62 -0.22 -16.38 16.09
C TYR A 62 1.13 -15.64 16.12
N SER A 63 2.05 -16.07 16.97
CA SER A 63 3.34 -15.39 17.14
C SER A 63 4.22 -15.51 15.90
N TYR A 64 4.23 -16.67 15.27
CA TYR A 64 4.92 -16.89 13.99
C TYR A 64 4.33 -15.98 12.89
N ASN A 65 3.01 -15.95 12.77
CA ASN A 65 2.32 -15.13 11.81
C ASN A 65 2.49 -13.62 12.08
N LEU A 66 2.60 -13.23 13.35
CA LEU A 66 2.91 -11.85 13.73
C LEU A 66 4.28 -11.42 13.17
N GLN A 67 5.29 -12.27 13.36
CA GLN A 67 6.62 -12.03 12.81
C GLN A 67 6.63 -12.00 11.29
N LEU A 68 6.00 -12.97 10.64
CA LEU A 68 5.94 -13.05 9.17
C LEU A 68 5.22 -11.82 8.58
N SER A 69 4.08 -11.41 9.12
CA SER A 69 3.33 -10.24 8.68
C SER A 69 4.11 -8.94 8.87
N GLN A 70 4.84 -8.82 9.98
CA GLN A 70 5.72 -7.66 10.23
C GLN A 70 6.88 -7.62 9.23
N GLN A 71 7.53 -8.73 8.96
CA GLN A 71 8.64 -8.83 8.00
C GLN A 71 8.19 -8.50 6.57
N ARG A 72 6.99 -8.94 6.18
CA ARG A 72 6.42 -8.65 4.86
C ARG A 72 6.09 -7.16 4.69
N SER A 73 5.48 -6.55 5.68
CA SER A 73 5.23 -5.10 5.68
C SER A 73 6.53 -4.30 5.62
N LEU A 74 7.54 -4.73 6.39
CA LEU A 74 8.86 -4.10 6.38
C LEU A 74 9.54 -4.22 5.00
N ALA A 75 9.44 -5.38 4.34
CA ALA A 75 9.99 -5.57 3.00
C ALA A 75 9.37 -4.61 1.97
N VAL A 76 8.05 -4.40 2.03
CA VAL A 76 7.36 -3.41 1.20
C VAL A 76 7.84 -2.00 1.50
N ALA A 77 7.94 -1.63 2.78
CA ALA A 77 8.42 -0.31 3.20
C ALA A 77 9.86 -0.03 2.74
N GLN A 78 10.75 -0.98 2.94
CA GLN A 78 12.16 -0.86 2.52
C GLN A 78 12.28 -0.70 1.01
N TYR A 79 11.50 -1.46 0.24
CA TYR A 79 11.49 -1.32 -1.21
C TYR A 79 10.97 0.05 -1.66
N LEU A 80 9.91 0.56 -1.05
CA LEU A 80 9.43 1.92 -1.28
C LEU A 80 10.53 2.96 -1.03
N LEU A 81 11.25 2.85 0.08
CA LEU A 81 12.36 3.74 0.40
C LEU A 81 13.53 3.62 -0.59
N ASP A 82 13.79 2.41 -1.10
CA ASP A 82 14.85 2.20 -2.09
C ASP A 82 14.53 2.86 -3.44
N ILE A 83 13.27 2.81 -3.87
CA ILE A 83 12.86 3.34 -5.19
C ILE A 83 12.34 4.79 -5.14
N GLN A 84 12.13 5.37 -3.96
CA GLN A 84 11.50 6.69 -3.80
C GLN A 84 12.19 7.80 -4.58
N GLY A 85 13.50 7.75 -4.73
CA GLY A 85 14.27 8.74 -5.48
C GLY A 85 13.96 8.78 -6.98
N ASN A 86 13.28 7.77 -7.52
CA ASN A 86 12.85 7.73 -8.92
C ASN A 86 11.63 8.60 -9.20
N PHE A 87 10.84 8.96 -8.16
CA PHE A 87 9.58 9.68 -8.33
C PHE A 87 9.30 10.75 -7.27
N LEU A 88 10.08 10.84 -6.19
CA LEU A 88 9.94 11.85 -5.14
C LEU A 88 11.15 12.77 -5.11
N ASP A 89 10.92 14.05 -4.85
CA ASP A 89 11.99 14.98 -4.50
C ASP A 89 12.42 14.83 -3.03
N SER A 90 13.43 15.58 -2.59
CA SER A 90 13.97 15.47 -1.24
C SER A 90 12.96 15.86 -0.15
N THR A 91 12.09 16.83 -0.41
CA THR A 91 11.02 17.25 0.51
C THR A 91 9.95 16.16 0.66
N GLN A 92 9.51 15.60 -0.45
CA GLN A 92 8.54 14.50 -0.47
C GLN A 92 9.09 13.24 0.20
N SER A 93 10.36 12.91 -0.01
CA SER A 93 11.04 11.79 0.65
C SER A 93 11.13 11.98 2.16
N ALA A 94 11.44 13.19 2.62
CA ALA A 94 11.43 13.52 4.05
C ALA A 94 10.02 13.41 4.65
N ASN A 95 9.01 13.86 3.93
CA ASN A 95 7.61 13.71 4.34
C ASN A 95 7.20 12.24 4.44
N LEU A 96 7.55 11.42 3.46
CA LEU A 96 7.31 9.97 3.52
C LEU A 96 7.88 9.35 4.80
N GLN A 97 9.13 9.64 5.11
CA GLN A 97 9.81 9.10 6.29
C GLN A 97 9.19 9.56 7.61
N ASN A 98 8.71 10.80 7.67
CA ASN A 98 8.09 11.35 8.88
C ASN A 98 6.72 10.75 9.20
N TYR A 99 5.98 10.29 8.18
CA TYR A 99 4.60 9.82 8.33
C TYR A 99 4.45 8.30 8.20
N LEU A 100 5.51 7.58 7.83
CA LEU A 100 5.47 6.15 7.56
C LEU A 100 5.42 5.33 8.85
N THR A 101 4.47 4.40 8.92
CA THR A 101 4.41 3.34 9.94
C THR A 101 4.30 1.98 9.28
N VAL A 102 4.85 0.96 9.93
CA VAL A 102 4.93 -0.40 9.43
C VAL A 102 4.47 -1.36 10.51
N ASN A 103 3.46 -2.16 10.24
CA ASN A 103 2.81 -3.02 11.23
C ASN A 103 2.57 -4.43 10.69
N GLY A 104 2.67 -5.40 11.57
CA GLY A 104 2.21 -6.76 11.37
C GLY A 104 1.03 -7.07 12.29
N HIS A 105 -0.02 -7.64 11.75
CA HIS A 105 -1.27 -7.92 12.47
C HIS A 105 -1.57 -9.41 12.64
N SER A 106 -0.69 -10.28 12.16
CA SER A 106 -0.92 -11.73 12.22
C SER A 106 -2.25 -12.11 11.56
N MET A 107 -3.09 -12.84 12.27
CA MET A 107 -4.38 -13.36 11.79
C MET A 107 -5.54 -12.37 11.94
N ALA A 108 -5.29 -11.14 12.37
CA ALA A 108 -6.35 -10.17 12.61
C ALA A 108 -7.06 -9.79 11.30
N ASN A 109 -8.32 -9.41 11.42
CA ASN A 109 -9.14 -8.89 10.32
C ASN A 109 -9.14 -9.79 9.08
N PRO A 110 -9.49 -11.08 9.19
CA PRO A 110 -9.55 -11.96 8.03
C PRO A 110 -10.60 -11.45 7.03
N VAL A 111 -10.29 -11.64 5.75
CA VAL A 111 -11.24 -11.37 4.68
C VAL A 111 -12.21 -12.54 4.58
N LEU A 112 -13.50 -12.24 4.51
CA LEU A 112 -14.55 -13.25 4.39
C LEU A 112 -15.06 -13.33 2.95
N ASP A 113 -15.41 -14.54 2.52
CA ASP A 113 -16.09 -14.75 1.25
C ASP A 113 -17.59 -14.42 1.34
N ALA A 114 -18.34 -14.60 0.24
CA ALA A 114 -19.77 -14.31 0.18
C ALA A 114 -20.61 -15.15 1.16
N ASP A 115 -20.11 -16.31 1.56
CA ASP A 115 -20.78 -17.23 2.48
C ASP A 115 -20.39 -16.99 3.96
N GLY A 116 -19.52 -16.04 4.21
CA GLY A 116 -19.05 -15.69 5.56
C GLY A 116 -17.89 -16.55 6.06
N ASN A 117 -17.30 -17.37 5.21
CA ASN A 117 -16.10 -18.14 5.53
C ASN A 117 -14.83 -17.33 5.28
N VAL A 118 -13.75 -17.68 5.98
CA VAL A 118 -12.45 -17.04 5.76
C VAL A 118 -11.93 -17.34 4.36
N ASP A 119 -11.73 -16.30 3.56
CA ASP A 119 -10.97 -16.37 2.32
C ASP A 119 -9.48 -16.25 2.65
N LYS A 120 -8.80 -17.39 2.66
CA LYS A 120 -7.37 -17.45 3.07
C LYS A 120 -6.46 -16.70 2.11
N ASP A 121 -6.72 -16.79 0.80
CA ASP A 121 -5.89 -16.11 -0.21
C ASP A 121 -6.04 -14.59 -0.12
N ALA A 122 -7.25 -14.09 0.01
CA ALA A 122 -7.51 -12.66 0.19
C ALA A 122 -7.04 -12.15 1.55
N SER A 123 -7.04 -13.00 2.59
CA SER A 123 -6.57 -12.63 3.93
C SER A 123 -5.06 -12.43 3.99
N ARG A 124 -4.28 -13.19 3.19
CA ARG A 124 -2.83 -13.02 3.06
C ARG A 124 -2.51 -11.81 2.18
N ARG A 125 -2.28 -10.67 2.81
CA ARG A 125 -2.12 -9.40 2.10
C ARG A 125 -1.23 -8.42 2.84
N VAL A 126 -0.74 -7.43 2.11
CA VAL A 126 -0.19 -6.18 2.65
C VAL A 126 -1.07 -5.04 2.16
N GLU A 127 -1.50 -4.19 3.05
CA GLU A 127 -2.30 -3.01 2.74
C GLU A 127 -1.46 -1.75 2.92
N ILE A 128 -1.58 -0.80 1.98
CA ILE A 128 -0.98 0.53 2.09
C ILE A 128 -2.11 1.53 2.20
N LYS A 129 -2.12 2.28 3.30
CA LYS A 129 -3.19 3.24 3.62
C LYS A 129 -2.59 4.63 3.82
N PHE A 130 -3.25 5.62 3.25
CA PHE A 130 -2.98 7.02 3.53
C PHE A 130 -4.11 7.55 4.41
N ARG A 131 -3.85 7.60 5.72
CA ARG A 131 -4.84 8.07 6.68
C ARG A 131 -4.86 9.59 6.71
N LEU A 132 -6.01 10.18 6.47
CA LEU A 132 -6.22 11.62 6.44
C LEU A 132 -6.83 12.10 7.75
N LYS A 133 -6.59 13.36 8.09
CA LYS A 133 -7.07 13.98 9.35
C LYS A 133 -8.56 14.25 9.33
N ASP A 134 -9.17 14.42 8.12
CA ASP A 134 -10.56 14.85 7.95
C ASP A 134 -11.21 14.04 6.82
N GLU A 135 -12.42 13.49 7.06
CA GLU A 135 -13.16 12.70 6.10
C GLU A 135 -13.63 13.49 4.88
N GLU A 136 -13.96 14.77 5.03
CA GLU A 136 -14.33 15.65 3.89
C GLU A 136 -13.19 15.78 2.88
N MET A 137 -11.96 15.78 3.35
CA MET A 137 -10.76 15.82 2.53
C MET A 137 -10.49 14.51 1.81
N ILE A 138 -10.94 13.37 2.34
CA ILE A 138 -10.82 12.06 1.70
C ILE A 138 -11.58 12.05 0.38
N ASP A 139 -12.80 12.57 0.34
CA ASP A 139 -13.62 12.60 -0.86
C ASP A 139 -13.00 13.51 -1.94
N GLU A 140 -12.47 14.66 -1.55
CA GLU A 140 -11.78 15.58 -2.47
C GLU A 140 -10.54 14.95 -3.09
N LEU A 141 -9.69 14.28 -2.30
CA LEU A 141 -8.50 13.58 -2.79
C LEU A 141 -8.84 12.40 -3.70
N ASN A 142 -9.89 11.64 -3.39
CA ASN A 142 -10.37 10.57 -4.25
C ASN A 142 -10.81 11.08 -5.63
N GLN A 143 -11.45 12.24 -5.70
CA GLN A 143 -11.82 12.89 -6.96
C GLN A 143 -10.58 13.30 -7.77
N ILE A 144 -9.55 13.84 -7.13
CA ILE A 144 -8.30 14.25 -7.76
C ILE A 144 -7.55 13.03 -8.33
N LEU A 145 -7.44 11.94 -7.56
CA LEU A 145 -6.80 10.70 -8.00
C LEU A 145 -7.54 10.07 -9.18
N SER A 146 -8.87 10.06 -9.16
CA SER A 146 -9.70 9.58 -10.27
C SER A 146 -9.51 10.43 -11.54
N SER A 147 -9.41 11.75 -11.39
CA SER A 147 -9.15 12.68 -12.50
C SER A 147 -7.76 12.48 -13.12
N SER A 148 -6.74 12.19 -12.31
CA SER A 148 -5.38 11.92 -12.78
C SER A 148 -5.32 10.62 -13.59
N ASP A 149 -6.03 9.57 -13.16
CA ASP A 149 -6.15 8.31 -13.90
C ASP A 149 -6.87 8.50 -15.24
N ALA A 150 -7.93 9.30 -15.28
CA ALA A 150 -8.65 9.65 -16.50
C ALA A 150 -7.80 10.46 -17.48
N THR A 151 -6.92 11.34 -17.00
CA THR A 151 -6.02 12.15 -17.83
C THR A 151 -4.92 11.29 -18.46
N THR A 152 -4.36 10.33 -17.73
CA THR A 152 -3.37 9.38 -18.29
C THR A 152 -3.99 8.45 -19.31
N ALA A 153 -5.24 8.05 -19.15
CA ALA A 153 -5.96 7.25 -20.13
C ALA A 153 -6.31 8.01 -21.41
N SER A 154 -6.54 9.33 -21.35
CA SER A 154 -6.83 10.16 -22.53
C SER A 154 -5.58 10.51 -23.35
N ASP A 155 -4.41 10.63 -22.72
CA ASP A 155 -3.16 10.94 -23.41
C ASP A 155 -2.60 9.73 -24.20
N THR A 156 -2.98 8.51 -23.84
CA THR A 156 -2.62 7.31 -24.61
C THR A 156 -3.54 7.05 -25.81
N ALA A 157 -4.71 7.71 -25.89
CA ALA A 157 -5.65 7.54 -26.98
C ALA A 157 -5.45 8.55 -28.14
N SER A 158 -4.64 9.58 -27.97
CA SER A 158 -4.38 10.62 -28.99
C SER A 158 -3.04 10.49 -29.72
N GLY A 159 -2.34 9.36 -29.54
CA GLY A 159 -1.10 9.05 -30.23
C GLY A 159 -1.29 8.03 -31.36
N ASN A 160 -1.94 8.44 -32.47
CA ASN A 160 -1.92 7.66 -33.72
C ASN A 160 -1.95 8.61 -34.90
#